data_79f751f419461dab9b04a7a38abff14f
#
_entry.id   79f751f419461dab9b04a7a38abff14f
#
_cell.length_a   1.000
_cell.length_b   1.000
_cell.length_c   1.000
_cell.angle_alpha   90.00
_cell.angle_beta   90.00
_cell.angle_gamma   90.00
#
_symmetry.space_group_name_H-M   'P 1'
#
loop_
_entity.id
_entity.type
_entity.pdbx_description
1 polymer ?
#
loop_
_entity_poly.entity_id
_entity_poly.type
_entity_poly.pdbx_seq_one_letter_code
_entity_poly.pdbx_strand_id
1 'polypeptide(L)'
;MIYKLSNEASTSEIEKEFGIPFRYPNLYTPNPLINGFNETNISVVTMENQNEITFAIWGLMPQDFKEDWHIFQDNANTLNVQLDELENVSWMKGSFKERRCVIIVTGFYTHLLDNGNTCSYYIHQEFEKPFYLAGTYNMLNDGFLCAALMVGKTDTFVSNYHNISNLAPIIVPKKKVSVWLNDGHDMESLKEIIERPHNTKLKAKRISNEFFLKNLTSNYQIDSLFS
;
A
#
# COMPACT_ATOMS: atom_id res chain seq x y z
N MET A 1 -5.76 -3.16 -10.45
CA MET A 1 -4.68 -3.53 -9.53
C MET A 1 -3.63 -2.43 -9.51
N ILE A 2 -3.10 -2.10 -8.35
CA ILE A 2 -2.13 -1.02 -8.12
C ILE A 2 -0.78 -1.64 -7.75
N TYR A 3 0.24 -1.31 -8.50
CA TYR A 3 1.61 -1.86 -8.36
C TYR A 3 2.67 -0.79 -8.12
N LYS A 4 2.27 0.48 -8.01
CA LYS A 4 3.17 1.59 -7.79
C LYS A 4 2.58 2.56 -6.78
N LEU A 5 3.31 2.84 -5.71
CA LEU A 5 2.98 3.78 -4.67
C LEU A 5 4.01 4.93 -4.65
N SER A 6 3.73 5.96 -3.88
CA SER A 6 4.65 7.05 -3.59
C SER A 6 4.60 7.39 -2.11
N ASN A 7 5.74 7.67 -1.52
CA ASN A 7 5.84 8.28 -0.20
C ASN A 7 7.01 9.26 -0.18
N GLU A 8 6.74 10.49 -0.59
CA GLU A 8 7.74 11.57 -0.74
C GLU A 8 7.89 12.45 0.52
N ALA A 9 7.01 12.27 1.50
CA ALA A 9 7.08 13.02 2.74
C ALA A 9 8.29 12.59 3.58
N SER A 10 8.92 13.54 4.26
CA SER A 10 9.98 13.25 5.24
C SER A 10 9.44 12.53 6.48
N THR A 11 10.31 11.89 7.24
CA THR A 11 9.93 11.28 8.54
C THR A 11 9.23 12.28 9.44
N SER A 12 9.75 13.50 9.56
CA SER A 12 9.18 14.55 10.42
C SER A 12 7.78 15.00 9.96
N GLU A 13 7.51 15.04 8.65
CA GLU A 13 6.17 15.35 8.13
C GLU A 13 5.18 14.23 8.42
N ILE A 14 5.59 12.97 8.23
CA ILE A 14 4.77 11.80 8.52
C ILE A 14 4.46 11.72 10.03
N GLU A 15 5.49 11.80 10.88
CA GLU A 15 5.34 11.76 12.34
C GLU A 15 4.45 12.90 12.85
N LYS A 16 4.62 14.12 12.32
CA LYS A 16 3.77 15.26 12.64
C LYS A 16 2.33 15.07 12.20
N GLU A 17 2.12 14.55 10.97
CA GLU A 17 0.77 14.34 10.45
C GLU A 17 0.01 13.29 11.26
N PHE A 18 0.68 12.20 11.66
CA PHE A 18 0.01 11.07 12.32
C PHE A 18 0.15 11.06 13.84
N GLY A 19 1.13 11.77 14.40
CA GLY A 19 1.37 11.85 15.85
C GLY A 19 2.05 10.61 16.43
N ILE A 20 2.69 9.79 15.59
CA ILE A 20 3.40 8.56 15.98
C ILE A 20 4.80 8.53 15.34
N PRO A 21 5.84 8.05 16.07
CA PRO A 21 7.21 8.03 15.57
C PRO A 21 7.48 6.82 14.66
N PHE A 22 8.52 6.93 13.85
CA PHE A 22 9.13 5.76 13.22
C PHE A 22 9.95 4.96 14.25
N ARG A 23 9.78 3.63 14.24
CA ARG A 23 10.62 2.72 15.04
C ARG A 23 12.08 2.76 14.58
N TYR A 24 12.31 2.87 13.27
CA TYR A 24 13.63 2.89 12.65
C TYR A 24 13.74 4.05 11.65
N PRO A 25 13.80 5.32 12.11
CA PRO A 25 13.76 6.48 11.22
C PRO A 25 14.94 6.54 10.24
N ASN A 26 16.09 5.98 10.60
CA ASN A 26 17.28 5.92 9.73
C ASN A 26 17.16 4.96 8.54
N LEU A 27 16.17 4.06 8.56
CA LEU A 27 15.89 3.14 7.45
C LEU A 27 14.88 3.71 6.46
N TYR A 28 14.25 4.83 6.79
CA TYR A 28 13.29 5.48 5.91
C TYR A 28 14.00 6.42 4.93
N THR A 29 13.63 6.29 3.67
CA THR A 29 14.02 7.23 2.62
C THR A 29 12.77 7.61 1.81
N PRO A 30 12.46 8.90 1.65
CA PRO A 30 11.39 9.33 0.76
C PRO A 30 11.57 8.76 -0.65
N ASN A 31 10.52 8.18 -1.19
CA ASN A 31 10.57 7.53 -2.48
C ASN A 31 9.37 7.93 -3.35
N PRO A 32 9.56 8.65 -4.47
CA PRO A 32 8.50 9.04 -5.38
C PRO A 32 7.90 7.85 -6.13
N LEU A 33 8.63 6.74 -6.27
CA LEU A 33 8.17 5.56 -6.99
C LEU A 33 8.55 4.26 -6.27
N ILE A 34 7.69 3.82 -5.37
CA ILE A 34 7.78 2.50 -4.75
C ILE A 34 7.18 1.50 -5.76
N ASN A 35 8.02 0.67 -6.35
CA ASN A 35 7.63 -0.29 -7.37
C ASN A 35 7.38 -1.68 -6.75
N GLY A 36 6.14 -2.13 -6.73
CA GLY A 36 5.74 -3.40 -6.16
C GLY A 36 6.22 -4.64 -6.93
N PHE A 37 6.79 -4.47 -8.13
CA PHE A 37 7.42 -5.59 -8.85
C PHE A 37 8.87 -5.86 -8.40
N ASN A 38 9.39 -5.03 -7.52
CA ASN A 38 10.66 -5.27 -6.85
C ASN A 38 10.37 -5.58 -5.38
N GLU A 39 11.19 -6.41 -4.76
CA GLU A 39 11.17 -6.55 -3.32
C GLU A 39 11.48 -5.20 -2.68
N THR A 40 10.49 -4.63 -2.00
CA THR A 40 10.58 -3.27 -1.48
C THR A 40 9.81 -3.13 -0.17
N ASN A 41 10.26 -2.23 0.67
CA ASN A 41 9.61 -1.93 1.93
C ASN A 41 8.58 -0.81 1.79
N ILE A 42 7.47 -0.96 2.50
CA ILE A 42 6.43 0.04 2.69
C ILE A 42 6.29 0.38 4.17
N SER A 43 5.97 1.64 4.48
CA SER A 43 5.75 2.10 5.86
C SER A 43 4.36 1.71 6.32
N VAL A 44 4.27 1.02 7.45
CA VAL A 44 3.01 0.49 7.98
C VAL A 44 2.82 0.81 9.48
N VAL A 45 1.56 0.88 9.89
CA VAL A 45 1.14 0.79 11.30
C VAL A 45 0.25 -0.44 11.42
N THR A 46 0.56 -1.34 12.35
CA THR A 46 -0.12 -2.62 12.50
C THR A 46 -1.13 -2.63 13.64
N MET A 47 -2.08 -3.58 13.62
CA MET A 47 -2.99 -3.82 14.76
C MET A 47 -2.23 -4.11 16.06
N GLU A 48 -1.15 -4.87 15.97
CA GLU A 48 -0.35 -5.26 17.11
C GLU A 48 0.40 -4.09 17.73
N ASN A 49 0.90 -3.16 16.91
CA ASN A 49 1.58 -1.96 17.38
C ASN A 49 1.10 -0.70 16.66
N GLN A 50 0.21 0.03 17.32
CA GLN A 50 -0.40 1.26 16.79
C GLN A 50 0.36 2.54 17.19
N ASN A 51 1.42 2.41 18.00
CA ASN A 51 2.14 3.56 18.57
C ASN A 51 3.41 3.89 17.80
N GLU A 52 3.76 3.14 16.78
CA GLU A 52 4.94 3.38 15.97
C GLU A 52 4.72 2.98 14.51
N ILE A 53 5.47 3.61 13.62
CA ILE A 53 5.54 3.27 12.20
C ILE A 53 6.71 2.31 12.01
N THR A 54 6.46 1.18 11.38
CA THR A 54 7.48 0.19 11.03
C THR A 54 7.47 -0.08 9.53
N PHE A 55 8.28 -1.05 9.08
CA PHE A 55 8.37 -1.44 7.68
C PHE A 55 7.84 -2.87 7.48
N ALA A 56 7.25 -3.08 6.31
CA ALA A 56 6.88 -4.41 5.84
C ALA A 56 7.33 -4.57 4.38
N ILE A 57 7.77 -5.74 4.00
CA ILE A 57 8.01 -6.11 2.60
C ILE A 57 6.66 -6.07 1.87
N TRP A 58 6.58 -5.38 0.75
CA TRP A 58 5.34 -5.34 -0.02
C TRP A 58 5.12 -6.66 -0.78
N GLY A 59 4.04 -7.35 -0.48
CA GLY A 59 3.65 -8.68 -0.95
C GLY A 59 3.41 -9.63 0.22
N LEU A 60 2.15 -10.03 0.42
CA LEU A 60 1.79 -10.93 1.52
C LEU A 60 2.35 -12.33 1.25
N MET A 61 2.97 -12.95 2.24
CA MET A 61 3.53 -14.30 2.17
C MET A 61 3.05 -15.16 3.33
N PRO A 62 2.98 -16.50 3.16
CA PRO A 62 2.76 -17.40 4.29
C PRO A 62 3.84 -17.23 5.37
N GLN A 63 3.45 -17.41 6.63
CA GLN A 63 4.37 -17.21 7.77
C GLN A 63 5.62 -18.11 7.71
N ASP A 64 5.49 -19.31 7.20
CA ASP A 64 6.54 -20.31 7.07
C ASP A 64 7.26 -20.31 5.72
N PHE A 65 7.00 -19.30 4.87
CA PHE A 65 7.67 -19.14 3.59
C PHE A 65 9.18 -18.91 3.78
N LYS A 66 10.03 -19.58 2.98
CA LYS A 66 11.51 -19.58 3.14
C LYS A 66 12.27 -19.34 1.85
N GLU A 67 11.56 -19.26 0.72
CA GLU A 67 12.17 -19.05 -0.57
C GLU A 67 12.24 -17.55 -0.90
N ASP A 68 12.81 -17.24 -2.06
CA ASP A 68 12.94 -15.87 -2.55
C ASP A 68 11.56 -15.22 -2.79
N TRP A 69 11.44 -13.97 -2.42
CA TRP A 69 10.21 -13.16 -2.58
C TRP A 69 9.70 -13.16 -4.03
N HIS A 70 10.62 -13.04 -5.02
CA HIS A 70 10.25 -13.01 -6.43
C HIS A 70 9.61 -14.32 -6.88
N ILE A 71 10.13 -15.47 -6.42
CA ILE A 71 9.55 -16.79 -6.72
C ILE A 71 8.09 -16.85 -6.28
N PHE A 72 7.80 -16.32 -5.10
CA PHE A 72 6.42 -16.28 -4.60
C PHE A 72 5.54 -15.33 -5.37
N GLN A 73 5.98 -14.07 -5.58
CA GLN A 73 5.19 -13.05 -6.23
C GLN A 73 4.94 -13.34 -7.71
N ASP A 74 5.87 -13.97 -8.40
CA ASP A 74 5.70 -14.40 -9.79
C ASP A 74 4.59 -15.45 -9.95
N ASN A 75 4.38 -16.29 -8.92
CA ASN A 75 3.37 -17.33 -8.92
C ASN A 75 2.02 -16.87 -8.35
N ALA A 76 2.03 -16.09 -7.27
CA ALA A 76 0.83 -15.74 -6.51
C ALA A 76 0.40 -14.28 -6.62
N ASN A 77 1.33 -13.36 -6.85
CA ASN A 77 1.13 -11.90 -6.93
C ASN A 77 0.19 -11.34 -5.84
N THR A 78 0.65 -11.39 -4.62
CA THR A 78 -0.09 -10.94 -3.44
C THR A 78 0.21 -9.50 -3.02
N LEU A 79 0.67 -8.67 -3.96
CA LEU A 79 0.86 -7.23 -3.74
C LEU A 79 -0.45 -6.51 -3.41
N ASN A 80 -1.55 -7.00 -4.02
CA ASN A 80 -2.90 -6.51 -3.81
C ASN A 80 -3.80 -7.69 -3.44
N VAL A 81 -4.66 -7.52 -2.43
CA VAL A 81 -5.62 -8.54 -2.00
C VAL A 81 -7.02 -7.95 -1.86
N GLN A 82 -8.02 -8.76 -2.15
CA GLN A 82 -9.43 -8.45 -1.91
C GLN A 82 -9.92 -9.15 -0.64
N LEU A 83 -11.02 -8.68 -0.06
CA LEU A 83 -11.56 -9.26 1.17
C LEU A 83 -11.94 -10.73 0.99
N ASP A 84 -12.55 -11.09 -0.11
CA ASP A 84 -12.96 -12.46 -0.42
C ASP A 84 -11.76 -13.39 -0.62
N GLU A 85 -10.65 -12.93 -1.15
CA GLU A 85 -9.40 -13.69 -1.23
C GLU A 85 -8.87 -14.01 0.17
N LEU A 86 -8.88 -13.03 1.08
CA LEU A 86 -8.44 -13.20 2.47
C LEU A 86 -9.30 -14.19 3.27
N GLU A 87 -10.56 -14.34 2.89
CA GLU A 87 -11.49 -15.28 3.54
C GLU A 87 -11.41 -16.69 2.96
N ASN A 88 -11.12 -16.83 1.67
CA ASN A 88 -11.21 -18.10 0.93
C ASN A 88 -9.86 -18.80 0.75
N VAL A 89 -8.74 -18.08 0.74
CA VAL A 89 -7.40 -18.68 0.61
C VAL A 89 -6.91 -19.15 1.99
N SER A 90 -6.64 -20.44 2.14
CA SER A 90 -6.43 -21.08 3.45
C SER A 90 -5.33 -20.43 4.31
N TRP A 91 -4.18 -20.08 3.74
CA TRP A 91 -3.07 -19.46 4.47
C TRP A 91 -3.28 -17.96 4.75
N MET A 92 -4.19 -17.30 4.03
CA MET A 92 -4.60 -15.91 4.27
C MET A 92 -5.75 -15.83 5.29
N LYS A 93 -6.43 -16.96 5.53
CA LYS A 93 -7.61 -17.00 6.39
C LYS A 93 -7.31 -16.44 7.77
N GLY A 94 -8.18 -15.52 8.22
CA GLY A 94 -8.01 -14.85 9.51
C GLY A 94 -7.14 -13.59 9.46
N SER A 95 -6.32 -13.38 8.42
CA SER A 95 -5.44 -12.20 8.34
C SER A 95 -6.25 -10.89 8.34
N PHE A 96 -7.39 -10.85 7.66
CA PHE A 96 -8.27 -9.67 7.72
C PHE A 96 -8.81 -9.41 9.13
N LYS A 97 -9.13 -10.45 9.89
CA LYS A 97 -9.66 -10.31 11.24
C LYS A 97 -8.58 -9.91 12.25
N GLU A 98 -7.39 -10.48 12.13
CA GLU A 98 -6.36 -10.48 13.17
C GLU A 98 -5.14 -9.61 12.83
N ARG A 99 -4.89 -9.35 11.56
CA ARG A 99 -3.66 -8.74 11.08
C ARG A 99 -3.90 -7.65 10.02
N ARG A 100 -4.76 -6.69 10.35
CA ARG A 100 -4.90 -5.47 9.54
C ARG A 100 -3.76 -4.50 9.84
N CYS A 101 -3.36 -3.76 8.82
CA CYS A 101 -2.46 -2.62 8.96
C CYS A 101 -2.99 -1.44 8.13
N VAL A 102 -2.41 -0.29 8.34
CA VAL A 102 -2.50 0.82 7.41
C VAL A 102 -1.14 1.06 6.77
N ILE A 103 -1.13 1.33 5.47
CA ILE A 103 0.05 1.63 4.68
C ILE A 103 0.09 3.14 4.49
N ILE A 104 1.22 3.77 4.82
CA ILE A 104 1.40 5.22 4.72
C ILE A 104 1.97 5.57 3.35
N VAL A 105 1.28 6.46 2.63
CA VAL A 105 1.67 6.91 1.29
C VAL A 105 1.40 8.41 1.12
N THR A 106 2.08 9.07 0.19
CA THR A 106 1.67 10.39 -0.33
C THR A 106 0.78 10.25 -1.56
N GLY A 107 0.77 9.08 -2.20
CA GLY A 107 -0.10 8.79 -3.34
C GLY A 107 0.15 7.42 -3.95
N PHE A 108 -0.60 7.14 -5.01
CA PHE A 108 -0.48 5.92 -5.80
C PHE A 108 -0.68 6.21 -7.29
N TYR A 109 -0.17 5.31 -8.14
CA TYR A 109 -0.25 5.49 -9.59
C TYR A 109 -1.33 4.62 -10.19
N THR A 110 -2.10 5.23 -11.11
CA THR A 110 -3.18 4.58 -11.87
C THR A 110 -2.91 4.70 -13.36
N HIS A 111 -3.57 3.84 -14.15
CA HIS A 111 -3.43 3.82 -15.59
C HIS A 111 -4.80 3.81 -16.25
N LEU A 112 -4.99 4.72 -17.20
CA LEU A 112 -6.17 4.83 -18.05
C LEU A 112 -5.79 4.41 -19.47
N LEU A 113 -6.51 3.43 -20.02
CA LEU A 113 -6.42 3.11 -21.43
C LEU A 113 -7.39 4.00 -22.20
N ASP A 114 -6.83 4.88 -23.03
CA ASP A 114 -7.59 5.82 -23.86
C ASP A 114 -7.12 5.75 -25.31
N ASN A 115 -8.04 5.39 -26.22
CA ASN A 115 -7.79 5.26 -27.66
C ASN A 115 -6.52 4.46 -28.01
N GLY A 116 -6.28 3.34 -27.31
CA GLY A 116 -5.11 2.47 -27.50
C GLY A 116 -3.82 2.96 -26.85
N ASN A 117 -3.85 4.09 -26.15
CA ASN A 117 -2.71 4.64 -25.42
C ASN A 117 -2.91 4.50 -23.91
N THR A 118 -1.86 4.17 -23.19
CA THR A 118 -1.87 4.16 -21.72
C THR A 118 -1.47 5.54 -21.18
N CYS A 119 -2.39 6.18 -20.47
CA CYS A 119 -2.16 7.41 -19.75
C CYS A 119 -1.97 7.10 -18.26
N SER A 120 -0.88 7.56 -17.67
CA SER A 120 -0.57 7.34 -16.24
C SER A 120 -0.91 8.56 -15.41
N TYR A 121 -1.47 8.34 -14.22
CA TYR A 121 -1.84 9.39 -13.30
C TYR A 121 -1.33 9.10 -11.89
N TYR A 122 -0.86 10.13 -11.21
CA TYR A 122 -0.57 10.15 -9.79
C TYR A 122 -1.81 10.63 -9.05
N ILE A 123 -2.34 9.80 -8.19
CA ILE A 123 -3.50 10.08 -7.35
C ILE A 123 -2.99 10.39 -5.95
N HIS A 124 -3.29 11.59 -5.43
CA HIS A 124 -2.81 12.08 -4.15
C HIS A 124 -3.85 12.94 -3.45
N GLN A 125 -3.66 13.21 -2.17
CA GLN A 125 -4.46 14.18 -1.44
C GLN A 125 -4.05 15.62 -1.77
N GLU A 126 -4.94 16.56 -1.47
CA GLU A 126 -4.60 17.99 -1.59
C GLU A 126 -3.35 18.31 -0.75
N PHE A 127 -2.44 19.10 -1.31
CA PHE A 127 -1.12 19.42 -0.74
C PHE A 127 -0.17 18.21 -0.60
N GLU A 128 -0.42 17.11 -1.31
CA GLU A 128 0.41 15.88 -1.31
C GLU A 128 0.69 15.35 0.10
N LYS A 129 -0.23 15.58 1.04
CA LYS A 129 -0.12 15.12 2.42
C LYS A 129 -0.15 13.60 2.50
N PRO A 130 0.63 13.00 3.43
CA PRO A 130 0.55 11.56 3.70
C PRO A 130 -0.86 11.16 4.15
N PHE A 131 -1.27 9.96 3.72
CA PHE A 131 -2.55 9.36 4.11
C PHE A 131 -2.44 7.84 4.20
N TYR A 132 -3.49 7.21 4.67
CA TYR A 132 -3.52 5.79 4.94
C TYR A 132 -4.28 5.02 3.84
N LEU A 133 -3.66 3.94 3.36
CA LEU A 133 -4.31 2.88 2.60
C LEU A 133 -4.52 1.67 3.50
N ALA A 134 -5.60 0.95 3.29
CA ALA A 134 -5.89 -0.29 3.99
C ALA A 134 -4.92 -1.39 3.55
N GLY A 135 -4.45 -2.17 4.50
CA GLY A 135 -3.60 -3.32 4.27
C GLY A 135 -3.87 -4.46 5.25
N THR A 136 -3.30 -5.59 4.93
CA THR A 136 -3.17 -6.74 5.83
C THR A 136 -1.72 -7.20 5.84
N TYR A 137 -1.27 -7.84 6.92
CA TYR A 137 0.12 -8.25 7.07
C TYR A 137 0.25 -9.67 7.63
N ASN A 138 1.41 -10.24 7.45
CA ASN A 138 1.90 -11.41 8.18
C ASN A 138 3.27 -11.10 8.78
N MET A 139 3.61 -11.84 9.85
CA MET A 139 4.95 -11.90 10.38
C MET A 139 5.57 -13.21 9.94
N LEU A 140 6.69 -13.15 9.25
CA LEU A 140 7.45 -14.32 8.84
C LEU A 140 8.20 -14.92 10.03
N ASN A 141 8.58 -16.19 9.94
CA ASN A 141 9.27 -16.89 11.02
C ASN A 141 10.65 -16.30 11.40
N ASP A 142 11.25 -15.51 10.51
CA ASP A 142 12.48 -14.76 10.76
C ASP A 142 12.24 -13.38 11.42
N GLY A 143 10.98 -13.02 11.66
CA GLY A 143 10.57 -11.78 12.31
C GLY A 143 10.34 -10.60 11.38
N PHE A 144 10.52 -10.74 10.06
CA PHE A 144 10.15 -9.69 9.11
C PHE A 144 8.65 -9.62 8.90
N LEU A 145 8.14 -8.42 8.72
CA LEU A 145 6.75 -8.20 8.30
C LEU A 145 6.66 -8.19 6.78
N CYS A 146 5.62 -8.84 6.25
CA CYS A 146 5.20 -8.66 4.88
C CYS A 146 3.74 -8.19 4.85
N ALA A 147 3.38 -7.36 3.89
CA ALA A 147 2.04 -6.76 3.83
C ALA A 147 1.52 -6.61 2.41
N ALA A 148 0.22 -6.79 2.25
CA ALA A 148 -0.50 -6.54 1.01
C ALA A 148 -1.38 -5.29 1.10
N LEU A 149 -1.51 -4.60 -0.02
CA LEU A 149 -2.47 -3.53 -0.21
C LEU A 149 -3.88 -4.12 -0.35
N MET A 150 -4.82 -3.69 0.47
CA MET A 150 -6.22 -4.06 0.25
C MET A 150 -6.87 -3.19 -0.82
N VAL A 151 -7.51 -3.85 -1.76
CA VAL A 151 -8.21 -3.20 -2.87
C VAL A 151 -9.70 -3.54 -2.85
N GLY A 152 -10.49 -2.56 -3.23
CA GLY A 152 -11.94 -2.67 -3.36
C GLY A 152 -12.43 -2.02 -4.64
N LYS A 153 -13.73 -1.96 -4.81
CA LYS A 153 -14.35 -1.36 -6.00
C LYS A 153 -13.93 0.10 -6.14
N THR A 154 -13.49 0.46 -7.33
CA THR A 154 -13.09 1.83 -7.69
C THR A 154 -14.23 2.82 -7.47
N ASP A 155 -13.95 3.95 -6.82
CA ASP A 155 -14.88 5.06 -6.69
C ASP A 155 -15.01 5.88 -7.99
N THR A 156 -15.98 6.80 -8.01
CA THR A 156 -16.27 7.63 -9.19
C THR A 156 -15.15 8.59 -9.55
N PHE A 157 -14.29 9.05 -8.59
CA PHE A 157 -13.17 9.91 -8.88
C PHE A 157 -12.04 9.12 -9.54
N VAL A 158 -11.60 8.03 -8.90
CA VAL A 158 -10.48 7.22 -9.39
C VAL A 158 -10.82 6.56 -10.73
N SER A 159 -12.09 6.18 -10.97
CA SER A 159 -12.52 5.57 -12.25
C SER A 159 -12.34 6.48 -13.47
N ASN A 160 -12.26 7.81 -13.29
CA ASN A 160 -11.91 8.74 -14.37
C ASN A 160 -10.44 8.66 -14.80
N TYR A 161 -9.58 8.04 -13.99
CA TYR A 161 -8.13 7.95 -14.18
C TYR A 161 -7.62 6.50 -14.15
N HIS A 162 -8.54 5.52 -14.05
CA HIS A 162 -8.22 4.10 -13.95
C HIS A 162 -9.32 3.23 -14.53
N ASN A 163 -9.03 2.53 -15.64
CA ASN A 163 -9.96 1.61 -16.28
C ASN A 163 -9.35 0.26 -16.68
N ILE A 164 -8.06 0.03 -16.35
CA ILE A 164 -7.41 -1.28 -16.60
C ILE A 164 -7.97 -2.35 -15.66
N SER A 165 -8.45 -1.94 -14.49
CA SER A 165 -9.26 -2.79 -13.60
C SER A 165 -10.34 -1.95 -12.93
N ASN A 166 -11.32 -2.61 -12.32
CA ASN A 166 -12.37 -1.98 -11.52
C ASN A 166 -12.00 -1.90 -10.02
N LEU A 167 -10.74 -2.14 -9.68
CA LEU A 167 -10.23 -2.16 -8.31
C LEU A 167 -9.27 -1.00 -8.06
N ALA A 168 -9.39 -0.38 -6.89
CA ALA A 168 -8.51 0.68 -6.41
C ALA A 168 -8.16 0.45 -4.92
N PRO A 169 -7.10 1.10 -4.40
CA PRO A 169 -6.77 1.01 -2.98
C PRO A 169 -7.90 1.53 -2.11
N ILE A 170 -8.15 0.83 -1.02
CA ILE A 170 -9.09 1.29 0.00
C ILE A 170 -8.40 2.36 0.84
N ILE A 171 -8.93 3.58 0.85
CA ILE A 171 -8.40 4.68 1.66
C ILE A 171 -9.03 4.62 3.05
N VAL A 172 -8.20 4.60 4.09
CA VAL A 172 -8.66 4.67 5.48
C VAL A 172 -8.57 6.11 5.97
N PRO A 173 -9.70 6.78 6.23
CA PRO A 173 -9.68 8.12 6.78
C PRO A 173 -8.98 8.14 8.15
N LYS A 174 -8.19 9.17 8.43
CA LYS A 174 -7.45 9.30 9.70
C LYS A 174 -8.33 9.05 10.94
N LYS A 175 -9.54 9.59 10.96
CA LYS A 175 -10.51 9.38 12.05
C LYS A 175 -11.07 7.95 12.18
N LYS A 176 -10.85 7.10 11.19
CA LYS A 176 -11.31 5.70 11.16
C LYS A 176 -10.16 4.70 11.38
N VAL A 177 -8.92 5.17 11.52
CA VAL A 177 -7.75 4.29 11.72
C VAL A 177 -7.87 3.46 12.99
N SER A 178 -8.34 4.05 14.09
CA SER A 178 -8.59 3.30 15.33
C SER A 178 -9.65 2.21 15.16
N VAL A 179 -10.68 2.45 14.35
CA VAL A 179 -11.67 1.42 13.99
C VAL A 179 -11.04 0.33 13.14
N TRP A 180 -10.22 0.72 12.15
CA TRP A 180 -9.55 -0.21 11.26
C TRP A 180 -8.56 -1.13 11.98
N LEU A 181 -7.79 -0.60 12.93
CA LEU A 181 -6.72 -1.32 13.64
C LEU A 181 -7.17 -1.99 14.95
N ASN A 182 -8.42 -1.89 15.35
CA ASN A 182 -8.93 -2.51 16.58
C ASN A 182 -9.61 -3.86 16.26
N ASP A 183 -9.32 -4.88 17.06
CA ASP A 183 -9.89 -6.23 16.95
C ASP A 183 -11.34 -6.34 17.45
N GLY A 184 -11.76 -5.40 18.32
CA GLY A 184 -13.10 -5.37 18.93
C GLY A 184 -14.22 -4.79 18.05
N HIS A 185 -13.92 -4.32 16.83
CA HIS A 185 -14.93 -3.79 15.93
C HIS A 185 -15.65 -4.90 15.15
N ASP A 186 -16.97 -4.71 14.98
CA ASP A 186 -17.78 -5.60 14.17
C ASP A 186 -17.43 -5.49 12.67
N MET A 187 -17.77 -6.54 11.95
CA MET A 187 -17.53 -6.61 10.50
C MET A 187 -18.28 -5.53 9.71
N GLU A 188 -19.41 -5.03 10.24
CA GLU A 188 -20.19 -3.99 9.58
C GLU A 188 -19.46 -2.65 9.57
N SER A 189 -18.85 -2.27 10.71
CA SER A 189 -17.99 -1.07 10.82
C SER A 189 -16.78 -1.12 9.89
N LEU A 190 -16.18 -2.29 9.72
CA LEU A 190 -15.06 -2.49 8.80
C LEU A 190 -15.50 -2.46 7.34
N LYS A 191 -16.65 -3.08 7.00
CA LYS A 191 -17.24 -3.03 5.67
C LYS A 191 -17.60 -1.60 5.25
N GLU A 192 -18.06 -0.77 6.20
CA GLU A 192 -18.29 0.66 5.92
C GLU A 192 -17.02 1.37 5.41
N ILE A 193 -15.83 1.02 5.93
CA ILE A 193 -14.56 1.57 5.46
C ILE A 193 -14.22 1.05 4.06
N ILE A 194 -14.52 -0.21 3.78
CA ILE A 194 -14.21 -0.87 2.50
C ILE A 194 -15.14 -0.40 1.38
N GLU A 195 -16.44 -0.32 1.65
CA GLU A 195 -17.47 -0.17 0.61
C GLU A 195 -17.85 1.29 0.32
N ARG A 196 -17.65 2.19 1.29
CA ARG A 196 -18.02 3.59 1.11
C ARG A 196 -16.85 4.42 0.63
N PRO A 197 -16.93 5.05 -0.55
CA PRO A 197 -15.95 6.02 -0.98
C PRO A 197 -15.90 7.13 0.06
N HIS A 198 -14.76 7.23 0.73
CA HIS A 198 -14.57 8.30 1.70
C HIS A 198 -14.39 9.61 0.94
N ASN A 199 -15.03 10.66 1.46
CA ASN A 199 -15.00 12.02 0.93
C ASN A 199 -13.60 12.64 1.14
N THR A 200 -12.60 11.95 0.62
CA THR A 200 -11.20 12.37 0.62
C THR A 200 -11.02 13.25 -0.61
N LYS A 201 -10.56 14.48 -0.43
CA LYS A 201 -10.28 15.38 -1.55
C LYS A 201 -9.05 14.90 -2.30
N LEU A 202 -9.26 13.97 -3.23
CA LEU A 202 -8.22 13.47 -4.11
C LEU A 202 -8.00 14.44 -5.27
N LYS A 203 -6.76 14.46 -5.75
CA LYS A 203 -6.30 15.13 -6.97
C LYS A 203 -5.65 14.08 -7.86
N ALA A 204 -5.66 14.34 -9.16
CA ALA A 204 -4.99 13.51 -10.15
C ALA A 204 -4.05 14.40 -10.99
N LYS A 205 -2.81 13.96 -11.13
CA LYS A 205 -1.78 14.63 -11.94
C LYS A 205 -1.30 13.66 -13.01
N ARG A 206 -1.34 14.06 -14.27
CA ARG A 206 -0.82 13.23 -15.36
C ARG A 206 0.69 13.09 -15.25
N ILE A 207 1.20 11.87 -15.42
CA ILE A 207 2.62 11.53 -15.29
C ILE A 207 3.14 11.08 -16.66
N SER A 208 4.33 11.56 -17.02
CA SER A 208 5.01 11.14 -18.27
C SER A 208 5.64 9.75 -18.10
N ASN A 209 5.83 9.05 -19.22
CA ASN A 209 6.56 7.79 -19.22
C ASN A 209 8.03 7.95 -18.80
N GLU A 210 8.63 9.11 -19.07
CA GLU A 210 10.00 9.46 -18.66
C GLU A 210 10.18 9.45 -17.15
N PHE A 211 9.15 9.85 -16.39
CA PHE A 211 9.16 9.77 -14.93
C PHE A 211 9.40 8.35 -14.45
N PHE A 212 8.66 7.38 -15.00
CA PHE A 212 8.85 5.98 -14.62
C PHE A 212 10.22 5.45 -15.02
N LEU A 213 10.69 5.74 -16.24
CA LEU A 213 12.01 5.33 -16.71
C LEU A 213 13.11 5.87 -15.79
N LYS A 214 13.07 7.15 -15.45
CA LYS A 214 14.08 7.78 -14.58
C LYS A 214 14.11 7.16 -13.19
N ASN A 215 12.96 6.91 -12.57
CA ASN A 215 12.90 6.41 -11.20
C ASN A 215 13.11 4.89 -11.11
N LEU A 216 12.83 4.12 -12.16
CA LEU A 216 13.16 2.71 -12.21
C LEU A 216 14.68 2.49 -12.36
N THR A 217 15.37 3.28 -13.20
CA THR A 217 16.82 3.16 -13.39
C THR A 217 17.64 3.60 -12.18
N SER A 218 17.13 4.53 -11.37
CA SER A 218 17.81 4.99 -10.15
C SER A 218 17.92 3.86 -9.11
N ASN A 219 16.94 2.99 -9.02
CA ASN A 219 16.93 1.86 -8.08
C ASN A 219 17.98 0.78 -8.49
N TYR A 220 18.19 0.55 -9.79
CA TYR A 220 19.21 -0.39 -10.27
C TYR A 220 20.66 0.07 -10.05
N GLN A 221 20.91 1.38 -9.97
CA GLN A 221 22.27 1.90 -9.73
C GLN A 221 22.71 1.77 -8.28
N ILE A 222 21.79 1.71 -7.32
CA ILE A 222 22.11 1.52 -5.90
C ILE A 222 22.55 0.07 -5.66
N ASP A 223 21.87 -0.91 -6.24
CA ASP A 223 22.20 -2.33 -6.09
C ASP A 223 23.58 -2.70 -6.68
N SER A 224 24.03 -2.00 -7.74
CA SER A 224 25.35 -2.22 -8.35
C SER A 224 26.53 -1.63 -7.56
N LEU A 225 26.28 -0.82 -6.52
CA LEU A 225 27.33 -0.27 -5.64
C LEU A 225 27.62 -1.17 -4.43
N PHE A 226 26.81 -2.20 -4.20
CA PHE A 226 26.94 -3.14 -3.08
C PHE A 226 27.20 -4.60 -3.52
N SER A 227 27.44 -4.85 -4.81
CA SER A 227 27.79 -6.15 -5.38
C SER A 227 29.30 -6.32 -5.56
#